data_c301c58674d2c275f998f7f1c7fc39c7
#
_entry.id   c301c58674d2c275f998f7f1c7fc39c7
#
_cell.length_a   1.000
_cell.length_b   1.000
_cell.length_c   1.000
_cell.angle_alpha   90.00
_cell.angle_beta   90.00
_cell.angle_gamma   90.00
#
_symmetry.space_group_name_H-M   'P 1'
#
loop_
_entity.id
_entity.type
_entity.pdbx_description
1 polymer ?
#
loop_
_entity_poly.entity_id
_entity_poly.type
_entity_poly.pdbx_seq_one_letter_code
_entity_poly.pdbx_strand_id
1 'polypeptide(L)'
;MAVKKKFPYRAAVVACNGGCRSAEGEAGCADGCIGCKACIDKCKFGAISINEYGVAEVDEEKCIGCGACAKVCPQKVIHVHECANYIVVKCSNKKKGAEAKKQCNVSCIGCGICEKTCTAGAIKVKDNCAVIEESICLSCGMCAVKCPRHVIHDLHVILTEIR
;
A
#
# COMPACT_ATOMS: atom_id res chain seq x y z
N MET A 1 -25.17 -2.94 8.75
CA MET A 1 -25.78 -2.01 7.76
C MET A 1 -24.80 -1.78 6.64
N ALA A 2 -25.19 -2.03 5.38
CA ALA A 2 -24.34 -1.77 4.23
C ALA A 2 -24.13 -0.25 4.06
N VAL A 3 -22.88 0.18 4.02
CA VAL A 3 -22.52 1.59 3.81
C VAL A 3 -22.80 1.94 2.36
N LYS A 4 -23.63 2.97 2.11
CA LYS A 4 -23.87 3.46 0.74
C LYS A 4 -22.60 4.14 0.22
N LYS A 5 -21.91 3.50 -0.71
CA LYS A 5 -20.74 4.05 -1.39
C LYS A 5 -21.17 4.95 -2.55
N LYS A 6 -20.49 6.07 -2.74
CA LYS A 6 -20.75 7.00 -3.84
C LYS A 6 -19.81 6.66 -5.02
N PHE A 7 -20.36 6.56 -6.22
CA PHE A 7 -19.57 6.39 -7.43
C PHE A 7 -18.79 7.69 -7.78
N PRO A 8 -17.51 7.63 -8.23
CA PRO A 8 -16.69 6.42 -8.32
C PRO A 8 -16.34 5.87 -6.92
N TYR A 9 -16.32 4.54 -6.81
CA TYR A 9 -15.98 3.89 -5.54
C TYR A 9 -14.51 4.12 -5.21
N ARG A 10 -14.26 4.61 -3.98
CA ARG A 10 -12.92 4.89 -3.49
C ARG A 10 -12.69 4.21 -2.15
N ALA A 11 -11.48 3.77 -1.92
CA ALA A 11 -11.04 3.25 -0.63
C ALA A 11 -9.68 3.82 -0.25
N ALA A 12 -9.37 3.80 1.03
CA ALA A 12 -8.02 4.09 1.48
C ALA A 12 -7.15 2.84 1.40
N VAL A 13 -5.88 3.01 1.11
CA VAL A 13 -4.87 1.95 1.16
C VAL A 13 -3.68 2.42 1.97
N VAL A 14 -3.07 1.51 2.72
CA VAL A 14 -1.87 1.79 3.51
C VAL A 14 -0.64 1.32 2.74
N ALA A 15 0.26 2.24 2.40
CA ALA A 15 1.50 1.97 1.69
C ALA A 15 2.59 1.42 2.64
N CYS A 16 2.27 0.34 3.34
CA CYS A 16 3.19 -0.37 4.22
C CYS A 16 2.75 -1.83 4.38
N ASN A 17 3.70 -2.75 4.29
CA ASN A 17 3.47 -4.20 4.37
C ASN A 17 3.88 -4.80 5.73
N GLY A 18 4.46 -4.00 6.63
CA GLY A 18 4.78 -4.40 8.00
C GLY A 18 6.04 -5.27 8.18
N GLY A 19 6.74 -5.62 7.11
CA GLY A 19 7.89 -6.55 7.18
C GLY A 19 9.18 -5.99 7.81
N CYS A 20 9.14 -4.80 8.38
CA CYS A 20 10.27 -4.18 9.07
C CYS A 20 10.19 -4.27 10.61
N ARG A 21 9.14 -4.87 11.15
CA ARG A 21 9.02 -5.06 12.59
C ARG A 21 9.70 -6.36 12.99
N SER A 22 10.69 -6.26 13.86
CA SER A 22 11.22 -7.40 14.59
C SER A 22 10.18 -7.89 15.60
N ALA A 23 10.33 -9.13 16.08
CA ALA A 23 9.51 -9.67 17.17
C ALA A 23 9.54 -8.80 18.46
N GLU A 24 10.51 -7.90 18.56
CA GLU A 24 10.72 -6.97 19.67
C GLU A 24 10.07 -5.59 19.45
N GLY A 25 9.34 -5.39 18.34
CA GLY A 25 8.52 -4.19 18.12
C GLY A 25 9.26 -2.96 17.59
N GLU A 26 10.57 -3.04 17.32
CA GLU A 26 11.32 -1.95 16.74
C GLU A 26 11.02 -1.80 15.24
N ALA A 27 10.59 -0.61 14.83
CA ALA A 27 10.37 -0.28 13.43
C ALA A 27 11.71 -0.02 12.73
N GLY A 28 12.14 -0.95 11.89
CA GLY A 28 13.38 -0.79 11.10
C GLY A 28 13.26 0.24 9.97
N CYS A 29 12.05 0.63 9.58
CA CYS A 29 11.77 1.56 8.48
C CYS A 29 11.16 2.87 9.00
N ALA A 30 11.86 3.99 8.77
CA ALA A 30 11.39 5.32 9.18
C ALA A 30 10.20 5.82 8.35
N ASP A 31 10.02 5.32 7.13
CA ASP A 31 9.00 5.79 6.18
C ASP A 31 7.69 4.95 6.24
N GLY A 32 7.64 3.92 7.09
CA GLY A 32 6.52 2.99 7.18
C GLY A 32 5.45 3.36 8.22
N CYS A 33 4.43 2.54 8.34
CA CYS A 33 3.40 2.69 9.37
C CYS A 33 4.00 2.39 10.76
N ILE A 34 3.81 3.31 11.70
CA ILE A 34 4.28 3.19 13.09
C ILE A 34 3.22 2.60 14.04
N GLY A 35 2.03 2.25 13.55
CA GLY A 35 0.97 1.66 14.37
C GLY A 35 0.36 2.61 15.42
N CYS A 36 0.44 3.93 15.21
CA CYS A 36 0.00 4.94 16.17
C CYS A 36 -1.52 5.01 16.39
N LYS A 37 -2.32 4.26 15.62
CA LYS A 37 -3.79 4.17 15.69
C LYS A 37 -4.57 5.47 15.37
N ALA A 38 -3.93 6.60 15.13
CA ALA A 38 -4.61 7.87 14.82
C ALA A 38 -5.62 7.77 13.67
N CYS A 39 -5.36 6.92 12.67
CA CYS A 39 -6.26 6.66 11.56
C CYS A 39 -7.53 5.89 11.99
N ILE A 40 -7.42 5.01 13.00
CA ILE A 40 -8.54 4.24 13.56
C ILE A 40 -9.47 5.19 14.30
N ASP A 41 -8.93 6.00 15.22
CA ASP A 41 -9.70 6.96 16.02
C ASP A 41 -10.46 7.97 15.13
N LYS A 42 -9.89 8.28 13.95
CA LYS A 42 -10.51 9.20 13.00
C LYS A 42 -11.54 8.54 12.09
N CYS A 43 -11.55 7.22 11.97
CA CYS A 43 -12.44 6.50 11.07
C CYS A 43 -13.84 6.32 11.67
N LYS A 44 -14.83 7.11 11.23
CA LYS A 44 -16.22 7.00 11.69
C LYS A 44 -16.94 5.73 11.22
N PHE A 45 -16.35 5.00 10.28
CA PHE A 45 -16.95 3.80 9.65
C PHE A 45 -16.39 2.48 10.20
N GLY A 46 -15.42 2.54 11.14
CA GLY A 46 -14.78 1.35 11.67
C GLY A 46 -14.09 0.51 10.60
N ALA A 47 -13.61 1.16 9.53
CA ALA A 47 -13.01 0.49 8.38
C ALA A 47 -11.50 0.24 8.54
N ILE A 48 -10.90 0.58 9.68
CA ILE A 48 -9.44 0.46 9.87
C ILE A 48 -9.16 -0.33 11.14
N SER A 49 -8.29 -1.32 11.02
CA SER A 49 -7.77 -2.13 12.13
C SER A 49 -6.24 -2.19 12.08
N ILE A 50 -5.62 -2.69 13.12
CA ILE A 50 -4.19 -3.05 13.11
C ILE A 50 -4.08 -4.54 12.89
N ASN A 51 -3.28 -4.95 11.91
CA ASN A 51 -3.02 -6.35 11.60
C ASN A 51 -1.95 -6.95 12.52
N GLU A 52 -1.67 -8.23 12.36
CA GLU A 52 -0.67 -8.99 13.13
C GLU A 52 0.75 -8.41 13.05
N TYR A 53 1.07 -7.70 11.97
CA TYR A 53 2.36 -7.00 11.79
C TYR A 53 2.38 -5.60 12.42
N GLY A 54 1.32 -5.22 13.16
CA GLY A 54 1.20 -3.91 13.80
C GLY A 54 1.02 -2.74 12.83
N VAL A 55 0.57 -3.00 11.60
CA VAL A 55 0.31 -2.02 10.55
C VAL A 55 -1.18 -1.82 10.38
N ALA A 56 -1.58 -0.58 10.09
CA ALA A 56 -2.98 -0.29 9.80
C ALA A 56 -3.41 -0.98 8.50
N GLU A 57 -4.57 -1.60 8.53
CA GLU A 57 -5.21 -2.26 7.39
C GLU A 57 -6.62 -1.71 7.22
N VAL A 58 -7.04 -1.56 5.96
CA VAL A 58 -8.34 -0.97 5.61
C VAL A 58 -9.26 -2.04 5.04
N ASP A 59 -10.43 -2.14 5.62
CA ASP A 59 -11.55 -2.92 5.10
C ASP A 59 -12.24 -2.12 4.00
N GLU A 60 -12.06 -2.53 2.75
CA GLU A 60 -12.63 -1.84 1.59
C GLU A 60 -14.16 -1.87 1.57
N GLU A 61 -14.80 -2.88 2.16
CA GLU A 61 -16.25 -2.96 2.20
C GLU A 61 -16.86 -1.87 3.08
N LYS A 62 -16.18 -1.53 4.18
CA LYS A 62 -16.59 -0.47 5.10
C LYS A 62 -16.07 0.91 4.71
N CYS A 63 -14.98 0.97 3.96
CA CYS A 63 -14.35 2.23 3.59
C CYS A 63 -15.15 2.96 2.51
N ILE A 64 -15.37 4.27 2.70
CA ILE A 64 -16.03 5.14 1.72
C ILE A 64 -15.07 6.10 1.00
N GLY A 65 -13.77 5.97 1.22
CA GLY A 65 -12.75 6.82 0.59
C GLY A 65 -12.77 8.29 1.00
N CYS A 66 -13.26 8.62 2.19
CA CYS A 66 -13.37 10.03 2.65
C CYS A 66 -12.03 10.72 2.91
N GLY A 67 -10.92 9.98 2.97
CA GLY A 67 -9.57 10.51 3.16
C GLY A 67 -9.25 11.05 4.55
N ALA A 68 -10.14 10.92 5.54
CA ALA A 68 -9.91 11.43 6.89
C ALA A 68 -8.69 10.79 7.56
N CYS A 69 -8.48 9.49 7.34
CA CYS A 69 -7.31 8.73 7.84
C CYS A 69 -5.99 9.20 7.21
N ALA A 70 -6.00 9.53 5.92
CA ALA A 70 -4.81 10.04 5.23
C ALA A 70 -4.35 11.40 5.78
N LYS A 71 -5.31 12.28 6.14
CA LYS A 71 -5.02 13.61 6.70
C LYS A 71 -4.38 13.58 8.09
N VAL A 72 -4.70 12.57 8.91
CA VAL A 72 -4.18 12.46 10.28
C VAL A 72 -2.97 11.56 10.40
N CYS A 73 -2.58 10.86 9.32
CA CYS A 73 -1.43 9.97 9.35
C CYS A 73 -0.12 10.76 9.45
N PRO A 74 0.67 10.63 10.54
CA PRO A 74 1.91 11.37 10.70
C PRO A 74 2.96 10.93 9.67
N GLN A 75 2.93 9.66 9.26
CA GLN A 75 3.84 9.09 8.27
C GLN A 75 3.39 9.30 6.82
N LYS A 76 2.16 9.82 6.60
CA LYS A 76 1.59 10.03 5.26
C LYS A 76 1.60 8.79 4.37
N VAL A 77 1.46 7.61 4.97
CA VAL A 77 1.47 6.30 4.27
C VAL A 77 0.08 5.85 3.84
N ILE A 78 -0.95 6.65 4.05
CA ILE A 78 -2.33 6.31 3.67
C ILE A 78 -2.72 7.16 2.47
N HIS A 79 -3.15 6.51 1.40
CA HIS A 79 -3.64 7.13 0.18
C HIS A 79 -5.08 6.70 -0.08
N VAL A 80 -5.82 7.52 -0.82
CA VAL A 80 -7.16 7.15 -1.32
C VAL A 80 -7.02 6.85 -2.80
N HIS A 81 -7.46 5.68 -3.21
CA HIS A 81 -7.44 5.22 -4.60
C HIS A 81 -8.86 4.90 -5.09
N GLU A 82 -9.03 4.79 -6.39
CA GLU A 82 -10.26 4.30 -6.99
C GLU A 82 -10.30 2.77 -6.95
N CYS A 83 -11.38 2.18 -6.44
CA CYS A 83 -11.50 0.73 -6.30
C CYS A 83 -11.50 -0.01 -7.65
N ALA A 84 -11.67 0.70 -8.77
CA ALA A 84 -11.49 0.15 -10.11
C ALA A 84 -10.02 -0.22 -10.39
N ASN A 85 -9.07 0.44 -9.71
CA ASN A 85 -7.64 0.20 -9.81
C ASN A 85 -7.18 -0.58 -8.58
N TYR A 86 -7.23 -1.89 -8.65
CA TYR A 86 -6.93 -2.78 -7.52
C TYR A 86 -5.45 -3.19 -7.40
N ILE A 87 -4.58 -2.69 -8.27
CA ILE A 87 -3.14 -2.90 -8.15
C ILE A 87 -2.52 -1.73 -7.38
N VAL A 88 -1.97 -2.03 -6.20
CA VAL A 88 -1.44 -1.03 -5.28
C VAL A 88 -0.01 -1.34 -4.84
N VAL A 89 0.77 -0.30 -4.54
CA VAL A 89 2.11 -0.45 -3.96
C VAL A 89 2.02 -0.31 -2.45
N LYS A 90 2.30 -1.39 -1.71
CA LYS A 90 2.32 -1.39 -0.24
C LYS A 90 3.72 -1.12 0.31
N CYS A 91 4.34 -0.04 -0.14
CA CYS A 91 5.64 0.42 0.38
C CYS A 91 5.76 1.93 0.21
N SER A 92 6.36 2.59 1.19
CA SER A 92 6.67 4.03 1.17
C SER A 92 8.15 4.32 1.43
N ASN A 93 8.99 3.28 1.54
CA ASN A 93 10.42 3.41 1.82
C ASN A 93 11.15 4.09 0.64
N LYS A 94 11.85 5.18 0.94
CA LYS A 94 12.60 6.00 -0.04
C LYS A 94 14.11 5.73 -0.05
N LYS A 95 14.56 4.78 0.76
CA LYS A 95 15.98 4.44 0.85
C LYS A 95 16.45 3.66 -0.38
N LYS A 96 17.73 3.75 -0.69
CA LYS A 96 18.35 2.98 -1.78
C LYS A 96 18.23 1.48 -1.53
N GLY A 97 18.16 0.69 -2.59
CA GLY A 97 17.84 -0.73 -2.56
C GLY A 97 18.57 -1.56 -1.51
N ALA A 98 19.88 -1.38 -1.33
CA ALA A 98 20.67 -2.10 -0.33
C ALA A 98 20.28 -1.70 1.12
N GLU A 99 20.05 -0.42 1.37
CA GLU A 99 19.64 0.11 2.67
C GLU A 99 18.17 -0.28 2.98
N ALA A 100 17.28 -0.12 1.99
CA ALA A 100 15.89 -0.54 2.11
C ALA A 100 15.76 -2.03 2.46
N LYS A 101 16.57 -2.88 1.81
CA LYS A 101 16.61 -4.32 2.09
C LYS A 101 17.07 -4.66 3.50
N LYS A 102 18.00 -3.88 4.07
CA LYS A 102 18.46 -4.06 5.46
C LYS A 102 17.38 -3.65 6.47
N GLN A 103 16.60 -2.62 6.16
CA GLN A 103 15.58 -2.09 7.06
C GLN A 103 14.25 -2.88 7.02
N CYS A 104 13.91 -3.48 5.88
CA CYS A 104 12.62 -4.14 5.71
C CYS A 104 12.72 -5.30 4.72
N ASN A 105 12.29 -6.48 5.16
CA ASN A 105 12.32 -7.71 4.35
C ASN A 105 11.38 -7.68 3.14
N VAL A 106 10.36 -6.83 3.16
CA VAL A 106 9.34 -6.67 2.11
C VAL A 106 9.30 -5.25 1.54
N SER A 107 10.41 -4.50 1.62
CA SER A 107 10.49 -3.16 1.04
C SER A 107 10.69 -3.18 -0.46
N CYS A 108 10.22 -2.12 -1.13
CA CYS A 108 10.67 -1.80 -2.47
C CYS A 108 12.18 -1.50 -2.47
N ILE A 109 12.89 -2.01 -3.45
CA ILE A 109 14.34 -1.79 -3.62
C ILE A 109 14.65 -0.94 -4.87
N GLY A 110 13.63 -0.40 -5.51
CA GLY A 110 13.79 0.43 -6.71
C GLY A 110 14.38 -0.30 -7.91
N CYS A 111 14.20 -1.61 -8.03
CA CYS A 111 14.88 -2.42 -9.08
C CYS A 111 14.39 -2.17 -10.52
N GLY A 112 13.26 -1.46 -10.71
CA GLY A 112 12.71 -1.10 -12.01
C GLY A 112 12.09 -2.26 -12.81
N ILE A 113 12.00 -3.48 -12.29
CA ILE A 113 11.41 -4.62 -13.01
C ILE A 113 9.94 -4.34 -13.34
N CYS A 114 9.18 -3.81 -12.40
CA CYS A 114 7.77 -3.45 -12.58
C CYS A 114 7.58 -2.39 -13.68
N GLU A 115 8.47 -1.41 -13.74
CA GLU A 115 8.47 -0.36 -14.77
C GLU A 115 8.71 -0.94 -16.17
N LYS A 116 9.70 -1.84 -16.30
CA LYS A 116 10.00 -2.52 -17.57
C LYS A 116 8.90 -3.49 -18.01
N THR A 117 8.17 -4.07 -17.06
CA THR A 117 7.10 -5.03 -17.33
C THR A 117 5.79 -4.36 -17.71
N CYS A 118 5.58 -3.11 -17.33
CA CYS A 118 4.32 -2.41 -17.55
C CYS A 118 4.20 -1.92 -19.00
N THR A 119 3.38 -2.59 -19.80
CA THR A 119 3.14 -2.21 -21.21
C THR A 119 2.39 -0.87 -21.34
N ALA A 120 1.56 -0.52 -20.36
CA ALA A 120 0.85 0.76 -20.33
C ALA A 120 1.72 1.93 -19.85
N GLY A 121 2.95 1.67 -19.33
CA GLY A 121 3.80 2.70 -18.74
C GLY A 121 3.27 3.34 -17.47
N ALA A 122 2.29 2.68 -16.83
CA ALA A 122 1.58 3.20 -15.67
C ALA A 122 2.37 3.16 -14.36
N ILE A 123 3.45 2.39 -14.29
CA ILE A 123 4.27 2.27 -13.09
C ILE A 123 5.69 2.77 -13.35
N LYS A 124 6.19 3.59 -12.43
CA LYS A 124 7.55 4.14 -12.49
C LYS A 124 8.22 4.06 -11.13
N VAL A 125 9.54 4.02 -11.12
CA VAL A 125 10.31 4.13 -9.89
C VAL A 125 10.64 5.60 -9.65
N LYS A 126 10.10 6.17 -8.57
CA LYS A 126 10.37 7.53 -8.10
C LYS A 126 10.88 7.44 -6.66
N ASP A 127 11.92 8.20 -6.33
CA ASP A 127 12.51 8.21 -4.98
C ASP A 127 12.79 6.80 -4.43
N ASN A 128 13.35 5.91 -5.26
CA ASN A 128 13.63 4.50 -4.96
C ASN A 128 12.43 3.61 -4.64
N CYS A 129 11.21 4.09 -4.84
CA CYS A 129 9.98 3.32 -4.64
C CYS A 129 9.13 3.31 -5.92
N ALA A 130 8.43 2.20 -6.17
CA ALA A 130 7.49 2.10 -7.27
C ALA A 130 6.26 2.99 -6.99
N VAL A 131 5.80 3.70 -8.01
CA VAL A 131 4.60 4.55 -7.98
C VAL A 131 3.75 4.22 -9.20
N ILE A 132 2.46 4.00 -8.99
CA ILE A 132 1.49 3.71 -10.05
C ILE A 132 0.70 4.97 -10.37
N GLU A 133 0.62 5.29 -11.65
CA GLU A 133 -0.29 6.31 -12.18
C GLU A 133 -1.63 5.65 -12.48
N GLU A 134 -2.61 5.87 -11.61
CA GLU A 134 -3.90 5.18 -11.66
C GLU A 134 -4.69 5.48 -12.94
N SER A 135 -4.54 6.68 -13.49
CA SER A 135 -5.29 7.14 -14.67
C SER A 135 -5.00 6.34 -15.95
N ILE A 136 -3.83 5.70 -16.02
CA ILE A 136 -3.39 4.91 -17.17
C ILE A 136 -3.14 3.44 -16.83
N CYS A 137 -3.36 3.05 -15.56
CA CYS A 137 -3.19 1.67 -15.13
C CYS A 137 -4.32 0.78 -15.65
N LEU A 138 -3.96 -0.29 -16.34
CA LEU A 138 -4.92 -1.28 -16.88
C LEU A 138 -5.29 -2.37 -15.86
N SER A 139 -4.79 -2.28 -14.63
CA SER A 139 -5.00 -3.28 -13.56
C SER A 139 -4.70 -4.73 -13.99
N CYS A 140 -3.74 -4.94 -14.90
CA CYS A 140 -3.42 -6.26 -15.43
C CYS A 140 -2.58 -7.14 -14.48
N GLY A 141 -2.11 -6.62 -13.35
CA GLY A 141 -1.39 -7.36 -12.30
C GLY A 141 0.04 -7.81 -12.65
N MET A 142 0.53 -7.64 -13.88
CA MET A 142 1.85 -8.15 -14.30
C MET A 142 3.00 -7.59 -13.45
N CYS A 143 2.92 -6.35 -13.01
CA CYS A 143 3.91 -5.75 -12.11
C CYS A 143 3.91 -6.39 -10.72
N ALA A 144 2.76 -6.84 -10.22
CA ALA A 144 2.65 -7.56 -8.95
C ALA A 144 3.28 -8.95 -9.06
N VAL A 145 2.95 -9.72 -10.12
CA VAL A 145 3.52 -11.05 -10.39
C VAL A 145 5.04 -11.03 -10.54
N LYS A 146 5.59 -9.99 -11.19
CA LYS A 146 7.05 -9.87 -11.45
C LYS A 146 7.83 -9.19 -10.32
N CYS A 147 7.16 -8.70 -9.29
CA CYS A 147 7.85 -8.02 -8.19
C CYS A 147 8.62 -9.00 -7.31
N PRO A 148 9.97 -8.96 -7.27
CA PRO A 148 10.77 -9.93 -6.48
C PRO A 148 10.67 -9.68 -4.97
N ARG A 149 10.04 -8.57 -4.57
CA ARG A 149 9.88 -8.19 -3.16
C ARG A 149 8.42 -8.25 -2.71
N HIS A 150 7.50 -8.62 -3.60
CA HIS A 150 6.06 -8.71 -3.34
C HIS A 150 5.47 -7.46 -2.67
N VAL A 151 5.94 -6.27 -3.08
CA VAL A 151 5.44 -4.99 -2.55
C VAL A 151 4.27 -4.42 -3.34
N ILE A 152 3.98 -4.99 -4.51
CA ILE A 152 2.86 -4.63 -5.35
C ILE A 152 1.80 -5.70 -5.17
N HIS A 153 0.63 -5.29 -4.72
CA HIS A 153 -0.47 -6.19 -4.40
C HIS A 153 -1.63 -6.01 -5.39
N ASP A 154 -2.24 -7.12 -5.73
CA ASP A 154 -3.54 -7.20 -6.37
C ASP A 154 -4.59 -7.40 -5.26
N LEU A 155 -5.34 -6.36 -4.95
CA LEU A 155 -6.29 -6.37 -3.83
C LEU A 155 -7.48 -7.31 -4.07
N HIS A 156 -7.79 -7.62 -5.33
CA HIS A 156 -8.88 -8.54 -5.67
C HIS A 156 -8.41 -9.97 -5.96
N VAL A 157 -7.10 -10.21 -5.85
CA VAL A 157 -6.47 -11.56 -6.00
C VAL A 157 -6.85 -12.25 -7.31
N ILE A 158 -6.98 -11.50 -8.41
CA ILE A 158 -7.35 -12.06 -9.72
C ILE A 158 -6.17 -12.79 -10.36
N LEU A 159 -4.95 -12.29 -10.16
CA LEU A 159 -3.74 -12.78 -10.82
C LEU A 159 -2.63 -13.21 -9.87
N THR A 160 -2.73 -12.88 -8.59
CA THR A 160 -1.70 -13.18 -7.59
C THR A 160 -2.31 -13.95 -6.43
N GLU A 161 -1.73 -15.10 -6.09
CA GLU A 161 -2.02 -15.72 -4.80
C GLU A 161 -1.48 -14.84 -3.68
N ILE A 162 -2.25 -14.66 -2.62
CA ILE A 162 -1.80 -14.03 -1.38
C ILE A 162 -0.77 -14.99 -0.77
N ARG A 163 0.50 -14.59 -0.80
CA ARG A 163 1.59 -15.31 -0.12
C ARG A 163 1.96 -14.58 1.14
#